data_e2e94ad7572e4474200c97020f421cd7
#
_entry.id   e2e94ad7572e4474200c97020f421cd7
#
_cell.length_a   1.000
_cell.length_b   1.000
_cell.length_c   1.000
_cell.angle_alpha   90.00
_cell.angle_beta   90.00
_cell.angle_gamma   90.00
#
_symmetry.space_group_name_H-M   'P 1'
#
loop_
_entity.id
_entity.type
_entity.pdbx_description
1 polymer ?
#
loop_
_entity_poly.entity_id
_entity_poly.type
_entity_poly.pdbx_seq_one_letter_code
_entity_poly.pdbx_strand_id
1 'polypeptide(L)'
;MRVIVIGGGAAGFFGAITCATARPQTQVTLIEAGRQPLAKVRISGGGRCNVTHHCFQPAELIQSYPRGGKALRSAFTRFQPRDTVAWFEQRGVKLKTEADGRMFPVTDSSTTIVNCLQWAAQSAGVELLTGTPVISVRSPLDSDLSPLAPLNEGGTYPPWPPLTKGGTYPP
;
A
#
# COMPACT_ATOMS: atom_id res chain seq x y z
N MET A 1 20.99 -2.91 -8.00
CA MET A 1 19.77 -3.74 -8.05
C MET A 1 18.64 -2.86 -8.57
N ARG A 2 17.69 -3.41 -9.34
CA ARG A 2 16.46 -2.71 -9.75
C ARG A 2 15.25 -3.34 -9.07
N VAL A 3 14.33 -2.52 -8.59
CA VAL A 3 13.08 -2.94 -7.96
C VAL A 3 11.92 -2.23 -8.66
N ILE A 4 10.91 -2.98 -9.02
CA ILE A 4 9.66 -2.45 -9.59
C ILE A 4 8.55 -2.67 -8.56
N VAL A 5 7.83 -1.60 -8.25
CA VAL A 5 6.63 -1.62 -7.40
C VAL A 5 5.42 -1.36 -8.29
N ILE A 6 4.43 -2.24 -8.26
CA ILE A 6 3.23 -2.14 -9.10
C ILE A 6 2.06 -1.64 -8.25
N GLY A 7 1.46 -0.54 -8.68
CA GLY A 7 0.31 0.11 -8.05
C GLY A 7 0.69 1.34 -7.23
N GLY A 8 0.33 2.53 -7.72
CA GLY A 8 0.59 3.84 -7.11
C GLY A 8 -0.42 4.23 -6.01
N GLY A 9 -0.90 3.26 -5.23
CA GLY A 9 -1.67 3.49 -4.01
C GLY A 9 -0.79 3.72 -2.77
N ALA A 10 -1.40 3.85 -1.59
CA ALA A 10 -0.68 4.08 -0.33
C ALA A 10 0.40 3.02 -0.06
N ALA A 11 0.07 1.75 -0.23
CA ALA A 11 1.00 0.64 -0.01
C ALA A 11 2.19 0.67 -0.98
N GLY A 12 1.93 0.97 -2.28
CA GLY A 12 2.99 1.07 -3.28
C GLY A 12 3.94 2.22 -3.01
N PHE A 13 3.42 3.41 -2.70
CA PHE A 13 4.26 4.55 -2.31
C PHE A 13 5.09 4.23 -1.08
N PHE A 14 4.46 3.71 -0.03
CA PHE A 14 5.15 3.39 1.22
C PHE A 14 6.23 2.33 1.02
N GLY A 15 5.93 1.28 0.27
CA GLY A 15 6.89 0.21 -0.07
C GLY A 15 8.05 0.72 -0.91
N ALA A 16 7.78 1.53 -1.94
CA ALA A 16 8.82 2.12 -2.79
C ALA A 16 9.75 3.04 -2.00
N ILE A 17 9.18 3.95 -1.18
CA ILE A 17 9.94 4.85 -0.31
C ILE A 17 10.81 4.06 0.66
N THR A 18 10.23 3.07 1.33
CA THR A 18 10.95 2.22 2.29
C THR A 18 12.11 1.49 1.63
N CYS A 19 11.88 0.91 0.45
CA CYS A 19 12.90 0.20 -0.31
C CYS A 19 14.05 1.13 -0.72
N ALA A 20 13.73 2.29 -1.29
CA ALA A 20 14.74 3.26 -1.75
C ALA A 20 15.55 3.84 -0.58
N THR A 21 14.87 4.16 0.53
CA THR A 21 15.53 4.70 1.75
C THR A 21 16.45 3.66 2.40
N ALA A 22 16.00 2.39 2.48
CA ALA A 22 16.79 1.32 3.10
C ALA A 22 18.01 0.91 2.26
N ARG A 23 17.95 1.13 0.94
CA ARG A 23 19.03 0.77 0.00
C ARG A 23 19.20 1.84 -1.06
N PRO A 24 19.92 2.93 -0.77
CA PRO A 24 20.10 4.08 -1.69
C PRO A 24 20.72 3.73 -3.05
N GLN A 25 21.43 2.60 -3.16
CA GLN A 25 22.00 2.11 -4.42
C GLN A 25 21.00 1.37 -5.31
N THR A 26 19.75 1.20 -4.85
CA THR A 26 18.71 0.50 -5.59
C THR A 26 17.93 1.50 -6.44
N GLN A 27 17.80 1.21 -7.73
CA GLN A 27 16.86 1.93 -8.59
C GLN A 27 15.45 1.40 -8.33
N VAL A 28 14.57 2.24 -7.81
CA VAL A 28 13.18 1.88 -7.50
C VAL A 28 12.25 2.62 -8.46
N THR A 29 11.46 1.86 -9.23
CA THR A 29 10.44 2.40 -10.13
C THR A 29 9.06 2.00 -9.61
N LEU A 30 8.19 2.98 -9.37
CA LEU A 30 6.78 2.79 -8.98
C LEU A 30 5.89 3.01 -10.21
N ILE A 31 5.13 1.97 -10.60
CA ILE A 31 4.28 1.98 -11.79
C ILE A 31 2.82 2.06 -11.36
N GLU A 32 2.07 3.02 -11.93
CA GLU A 32 0.64 3.21 -11.71
C GLU A 32 -0.11 3.22 -13.05
N ALA A 33 -1.17 2.42 -13.12
CA ALA A 33 -2.02 2.32 -14.31
C ALA A 33 -2.79 3.62 -14.61
N GLY A 34 -3.28 4.27 -13.57
CA GLY A 34 -4.00 5.53 -13.68
C GLY A 34 -3.09 6.73 -13.91
N ARG A 35 -3.65 7.79 -14.49
CA ARG A 35 -2.91 9.06 -14.64
C ARG A 35 -2.66 9.75 -13.31
N GLN A 36 -3.54 9.52 -12.32
CA GLN A 36 -3.46 10.14 -11.00
C GLN A 36 -3.18 9.09 -9.93
N PRO A 37 -1.98 9.05 -9.35
CA PRO A 37 -1.66 8.14 -8.25
C PRO A 37 -2.38 8.54 -6.97
N LEU A 38 -2.44 7.63 -6.00
CA LEU A 38 -3.04 7.84 -4.68
C LEU A 38 -4.54 8.19 -4.73
N ALA A 39 -5.25 7.79 -5.79
CA ALA A 39 -6.67 8.12 -6.00
C ALA A 39 -7.55 7.71 -4.80
N LYS A 40 -7.36 6.50 -4.25
CA LYS A 40 -8.11 6.04 -3.08
C LYS A 40 -7.75 6.80 -1.80
N VAL A 41 -6.50 7.26 -1.66
CA VAL A 41 -6.08 8.11 -0.54
C VAL A 41 -6.82 9.44 -0.59
N ARG A 42 -6.95 10.02 -1.78
CA ARG A 42 -7.63 11.32 -1.98
C ARG A 42 -9.08 11.33 -1.53
N ILE A 43 -9.81 10.24 -1.75
CA ILE A 43 -11.24 10.15 -1.44
C ILE A 43 -11.53 9.50 -0.08
N SER A 44 -10.55 8.84 0.53
CA SER A 44 -10.75 8.15 1.81
C SER A 44 -11.13 9.11 2.93
N GLY A 45 -11.91 8.62 3.90
CA GLY A 45 -12.35 9.44 5.03
C GLY A 45 -13.12 10.71 4.62
N GLY A 46 -13.85 10.67 3.51
CA GLY A 46 -14.59 11.83 2.99
C GLY A 46 -13.68 12.93 2.45
N GLY A 47 -12.54 12.58 1.85
CA GLY A 47 -11.56 13.54 1.32
C GLY A 47 -10.54 14.04 2.34
N ARG A 48 -10.63 13.58 3.58
CA ARG A 48 -9.71 13.96 4.67
C ARG A 48 -8.52 13.00 4.81
N CYS A 49 -8.62 11.78 4.30
CA CYS A 49 -7.74 10.64 4.49
C CYS A 49 -7.69 10.12 5.93
N ASN A 50 -8.44 9.06 6.23
CA ASN A 50 -8.19 8.28 7.43
C ASN A 50 -6.86 7.53 7.29
N VAL A 51 -5.84 8.02 7.99
CA VAL A 51 -4.46 7.52 7.86
C VAL A 51 -4.27 6.21 8.61
N THR A 52 -4.73 6.17 9.86
CA THR A 52 -4.59 5.02 10.76
C THR A 52 -5.59 5.13 11.92
N HIS A 53 -5.44 4.24 12.90
CA HIS A 53 -6.27 4.22 14.10
C HIS A 53 -5.41 4.34 15.37
N HIS A 54 -5.91 5.02 16.39
CA HIS A 54 -5.24 5.18 17.69
C HIS A 54 -5.34 3.90 18.54
N CYS A 55 -4.91 2.78 17.97
CA CYS A 55 -4.78 1.49 18.62
C CYS A 55 -3.33 1.03 18.49
N PHE A 56 -2.56 1.23 19.56
CA PHE A 56 -1.10 1.00 19.54
C PHE A 56 -0.70 -0.33 20.17
N GLN A 57 -1.67 -1.18 20.46
CA GLN A 57 -1.43 -2.53 20.96
C GLN A 57 -1.72 -3.54 19.84
N PRO A 58 -0.69 -4.24 19.30
CA PRO A 58 -0.90 -5.20 18.21
C PRO A 58 -1.94 -6.29 18.54
N ALA A 59 -2.00 -6.72 19.81
CA ALA A 59 -2.97 -7.72 20.24
C ALA A 59 -4.42 -7.26 20.19
N GLU A 60 -4.66 -5.98 20.41
CA GLU A 60 -5.99 -5.35 20.31
C GLU A 60 -6.30 -5.01 18.85
N LEU A 61 -5.32 -4.46 18.12
CA LEU A 61 -5.48 -4.06 16.74
C LEU A 61 -5.91 -5.22 15.84
N ILE A 62 -5.33 -6.40 16.02
CA ILE A 62 -5.69 -7.59 15.20
C ILE A 62 -7.14 -8.04 15.39
N GLN A 63 -7.79 -7.70 16.49
CA GLN A 63 -9.19 -8.04 16.74
C GLN A 63 -10.15 -7.26 15.83
N SER A 64 -9.72 -6.10 15.34
CA SER A 64 -10.46 -5.30 14.36
C SER A 64 -10.44 -5.88 12.94
N TYR A 65 -9.68 -6.97 12.73
CA TYR A 65 -9.59 -7.66 11.45
C TYR A 65 -10.39 -8.96 11.48
N PRO A 66 -11.61 -9.00 10.92
CA PRO A 66 -12.47 -10.20 10.93
C PRO A 66 -11.80 -11.41 10.26
N ARG A 67 -10.90 -11.15 9.31
CA ARG A 67 -10.13 -12.16 8.59
C ARG A 67 -8.65 -11.82 8.64
N GLY A 68 -7.81 -12.82 8.85
CA GLY A 68 -6.36 -12.66 8.79
C GLY A 68 -5.71 -11.94 9.99
N GLY A 69 -6.45 -11.54 11.03
CA GLY A 69 -5.91 -10.84 12.19
C GLY A 69 -4.70 -11.54 12.81
N LYS A 70 -4.78 -12.86 13.01
CA LYS A 70 -3.68 -13.66 13.54
C LYS A 70 -2.41 -13.60 12.67
N ALA A 71 -2.56 -13.61 11.34
CA ALA A 71 -1.43 -13.50 10.42
C ALA A 71 -0.79 -12.11 10.45
N LEU A 72 -1.58 -11.06 10.68
CA LEU A 72 -1.08 -9.69 10.77
C LEU A 72 -0.33 -9.38 12.07
N ARG A 73 -0.46 -10.21 13.10
CA ARG A 73 0.19 -9.96 14.39
C ARG A 73 1.70 -9.75 14.26
N SER A 74 2.38 -10.61 13.52
CA SER A 74 3.83 -10.49 13.31
C SER A 74 4.20 -9.22 12.53
N ALA A 75 3.39 -8.80 11.56
CA ALA A 75 3.61 -7.55 10.84
C ALA A 75 3.46 -6.34 11.78
N PHE A 76 2.42 -6.30 12.60
CA PHE A 76 2.18 -5.21 13.54
C PHE A 76 3.17 -5.16 14.73
N THR A 77 3.91 -6.21 15.03
CA THR A 77 5.03 -6.11 15.97
C THR A 77 6.25 -5.42 15.36
N ARG A 78 6.33 -5.33 14.03
CA ARG A 78 7.43 -4.66 13.32
C ARG A 78 7.06 -3.25 12.86
N PHE A 79 5.82 -3.06 12.47
CA PHE A 79 5.30 -1.78 12.00
C PHE A 79 3.81 -1.67 12.34
N GLN A 80 3.45 -0.73 13.19
CA GLN A 80 2.11 -0.56 13.74
C GLN A 80 1.61 0.89 13.56
N PRO A 81 0.37 1.21 13.95
CA PRO A 81 -0.17 2.57 13.83
C PRO A 81 0.70 3.66 14.46
N ARG A 82 1.37 3.39 15.58
CA ARG A 82 2.32 4.33 16.19
C ARG A 82 3.46 4.69 15.24
N ASP A 83 3.99 3.71 14.53
CA ASP A 83 5.09 3.91 13.58
C ASP A 83 4.60 4.70 12.35
N THR A 84 3.34 4.47 11.94
CA THR A 84 2.70 5.28 10.89
C THR A 84 2.59 6.74 11.31
N VAL A 85 2.14 7.00 12.54
CA VAL A 85 2.06 8.36 13.09
C VAL A 85 3.45 9.01 13.09
N ALA A 86 4.44 8.34 13.67
CA ALA A 86 5.81 8.84 13.74
C ALA A 86 6.40 9.11 12.35
N TRP A 87 6.10 8.25 11.36
CA TRP A 87 6.57 8.40 9.99
C TRP A 87 6.06 9.70 9.34
N PHE A 88 4.78 10.04 9.54
CA PHE A 88 4.19 11.27 9.04
C PHE A 88 4.67 12.50 9.80
N GLU A 89 4.76 12.42 11.14
CA GLU A 89 5.23 13.52 11.99
C GLU A 89 6.66 13.92 11.67
N GLN A 90 7.56 12.96 11.45
CA GLN A 90 8.94 13.22 11.01
C GLN A 90 9.03 13.96 9.67
N ARG A 91 7.94 13.98 8.89
CA ARG A 91 7.81 14.70 7.62
C ARG A 91 6.93 15.94 7.72
N GLY A 92 6.70 16.42 8.96
CA GLY A 92 5.95 17.65 9.22
C GLY A 92 4.43 17.51 9.12
N VAL A 93 3.90 16.29 8.97
CA VAL A 93 2.45 16.06 8.92
C VAL A 93 1.96 15.65 10.31
N LYS A 94 1.24 16.56 10.99
CA LYS A 94 0.60 16.27 12.28
C LYS A 94 -0.74 15.59 12.06
N LEU A 95 -1.02 14.58 12.89
CA LEU A 95 -2.28 13.85 12.90
C LEU A 95 -3.08 14.17 14.16
N LYS A 96 -4.40 14.16 14.04
CA LYS A 96 -5.35 14.26 15.15
C LYS A 96 -6.15 12.96 15.26
N THR A 97 -6.57 12.61 16.47
CA THR A 97 -7.44 11.46 16.74
C THR A 97 -8.86 11.95 16.95
N GLU A 98 -9.82 11.32 16.30
CA GLU A 98 -11.27 11.53 16.53
C GLU A 98 -11.79 10.61 17.65
N ALA A 99 -13.00 10.87 18.13
CA ALA A 99 -13.59 10.16 19.26
C ALA A 99 -13.70 8.64 19.06
N ASP A 100 -13.80 8.19 17.82
CA ASP A 100 -13.85 6.77 17.45
C ASP A 100 -12.46 6.14 17.20
N GLY A 101 -11.40 6.88 17.48
CA GLY A 101 -10.01 6.42 17.33
C GLY A 101 -9.44 6.56 15.94
N ARG A 102 -10.19 7.00 14.93
CA ARG A 102 -9.64 7.28 13.61
C ARG A 102 -8.71 8.47 13.64
N MET A 103 -7.64 8.41 12.85
CA MET A 103 -6.63 9.46 12.81
C MET A 103 -6.58 10.12 11.43
N PHE A 104 -6.66 11.46 11.43
CA PHE A 104 -6.68 12.29 10.24
C PHE A 104 -5.58 13.35 10.31
N PRO A 105 -5.12 13.91 9.18
CA PRO A 105 -4.27 15.09 9.22
C PRO A 105 -5.02 16.25 9.88
N VAL A 106 -4.32 17.06 10.67
CA VAL A 106 -4.92 18.24 11.34
C VAL A 106 -5.49 19.27 10.36
N THR A 107 -5.08 19.19 9.09
CA THR A 107 -5.58 20.04 8.00
C THR A 107 -6.95 19.60 7.48
N ASP A 108 -7.46 18.45 7.88
CA ASP A 108 -8.67 17.82 7.34
C ASP A 108 -8.68 17.68 5.80
N SER A 109 -7.50 17.56 5.20
CA SER A 109 -7.34 17.44 3.75
C SER A 109 -6.44 16.26 3.39
N SER A 110 -6.95 15.34 2.57
CA SER A 110 -6.18 14.24 2.02
C SER A 110 -4.98 14.71 1.18
N THR A 111 -5.03 15.92 0.65
CA THR A 111 -3.93 16.53 -0.10
C THR A 111 -2.64 16.59 0.72
N THR A 112 -2.74 16.84 2.03
CA THR A 112 -1.59 16.83 2.95
C THR A 112 -0.87 15.49 2.93
N ILE A 113 -1.61 14.39 3.01
CA ILE A 113 -1.06 13.02 2.98
C ILE A 113 -0.50 12.68 1.61
N VAL A 114 -1.23 13.03 0.56
CA VAL A 114 -0.80 12.81 -0.83
C VAL A 114 0.50 13.52 -1.13
N ASN A 115 0.59 14.80 -0.80
CA ASN A 115 1.79 15.60 -1.03
C ASN A 115 2.98 15.07 -0.23
N CYS A 116 2.77 14.65 1.02
CA CYS A 116 3.80 14.04 1.85
C CYS A 116 4.36 12.76 1.22
N LEU A 117 3.49 11.86 0.75
CA LEU A 117 3.91 10.61 0.11
C LEU A 117 4.64 10.87 -1.21
N GLN A 118 4.14 11.77 -2.05
CA GLN A 118 4.77 12.12 -3.33
C GLN A 118 6.14 12.77 -3.11
N TRP A 119 6.23 13.73 -2.19
CA TRP A 119 7.49 14.36 -1.85
C TRP A 119 8.51 13.36 -1.27
N ALA A 120 8.07 12.48 -0.37
CA ALA A 120 8.94 11.46 0.21
C ALA A 120 9.47 10.47 -0.85
N ALA A 121 8.63 10.08 -1.83
CA ALA A 121 9.04 9.23 -2.93
C ALA A 121 10.08 9.93 -3.82
N GLN A 122 9.82 11.18 -4.19
CA GLN A 122 10.75 11.99 -4.98
C GLN A 122 12.08 12.19 -4.25
N SER A 123 12.05 12.54 -2.96
CA SER A 123 13.26 12.73 -2.15
C SER A 123 14.07 11.46 -1.96
N ALA A 124 13.43 10.30 -1.97
CA ALA A 124 14.09 8.99 -1.94
C ALA A 124 14.60 8.52 -3.30
N GLY A 125 14.41 9.31 -4.39
CA GLY A 125 14.83 8.94 -5.74
C GLY A 125 13.97 7.87 -6.39
N VAL A 126 12.71 7.71 -5.96
CA VAL A 126 11.76 6.79 -6.60
C VAL A 126 11.29 7.38 -7.93
N GLU A 127 11.47 6.64 -9.01
CA GLU A 127 10.91 6.96 -10.32
C GLU A 127 9.43 6.59 -10.34
N LEU A 128 8.55 7.54 -10.65
CA LEU A 128 7.11 7.32 -10.74
C LEU A 128 6.64 7.35 -12.20
N LEU A 129 6.09 6.23 -12.66
CA LEU A 129 5.46 6.10 -13.98
C LEU A 129 3.95 5.99 -13.82
N THR A 130 3.21 6.99 -14.32
CA THR A 130 1.74 7.01 -14.31
C THR A 130 1.17 6.76 -15.71
N GLY A 131 -0.10 6.36 -15.79
CA GLY A 131 -0.73 6.00 -17.06
C GLY A 131 -0.11 4.77 -17.72
N THR A 132 0.54 3.91 -16.92
CA THR A 132 1.33 2.78 -17.39
C THR A 132 0.79 1.48 -16.77
N PRO A 133 -0.24 0.87 -17.37
CA PRO A 133 -0.78 -0.38 -16.88
C PRO A 133 0.21 -1.53 -17.08
N VAL A 134 0.47 -2.30 -16.03
CA VAL A 134 1.23 -3.56 -16.13
C VAL A 134 0.27 -4.65 -16.59
N ILE A 135 0.54 -5.23 -17.74
CA ILE A 135 -0.31 -6.26 -18.38
C ILE A 135 0.15 -7.69 -18.09
N SER A 136 1.43 -7.89 -17.81
CA SER A 136 1.96 -9.19 -17.45
C SER A 136 3.27 -9.07 -16.68
N VAL A 137 3.55 -10.06 -15.85
CA VAL A 137 4.85 -10.26 -15.19
C VAL A 137 5.35 -11.63 -15.62
N ARG A 138 6.57 -11.68 -16.14
CA ARG A 138 7.19 -12.95 -16.58
C ARG A 138 8.52 -13.13 -15.87
N SER A 139 8.78 -14.35 -15.40
CA SER A 139 10.11 -14.74 -14.94
C SER A 139 11.01 -15.06 -16.15
N PRO A 140 12.29 -14.71 -16.11
CA PRO A 140 13.25 -15.21 -17.12
C PRO A 140 13.34 -16.74 -17.20
N LEU A 141 12.88 -17.44 -16.14
CA LEU A 141 12.83 -18.89 -16.05
C LEU A 141 11.52 -19.49 -16.62
N ASP A 142 10.54 -18.62 -16.95
CA ASP A 142 9.19 -19.04 -17.38
C ASP A 142 9.09 -19.24 -18.90
N SER A 143 10.17 -19.62 -19.59
CA SER A 143 10.11 -19.89 -21.02
C SER A 143 9.10 -21.00 -21.38
N ASP A 144 8.69 -21.83 -20.40
CA ASP A 144 7.78 -22.95 -20.58
C ASP A 144 6.46 -22.88 -19.78
N LEU A 145 6.24 -21.81 -19.01
CA LEU A 145 4.96 -21.65 -18.27
C LEU A 145 3.95 -20.87 -19.11
N SER A 146 2.79 -21.50 -19.33
CA SER A 146 1.63 -20.85 -19.96
C SER A 146 1.33 -19.53 -19.29
N PRO A 147 0.94 -18.50 -20.05
CA PRO A 147 0.58 -17.21 -19.49
C PRO A 147 -0.53 -17.40 -18.44
N LEU A 148 -0.40 -16.71 -17.30
CA LEU A 148 -1.53 -16.54 -16.38
C LEU A 148 -2.76 -16.15 -17.22
N ALA A 149 -3.90 -16.80 -16.97
CA ALA A 149 -5.12 -16.61 -17.75
C ALA A 149 -5.35 -15.12 -18.03
N PRO A 150 -5.63 -14.73 -19.27
CA PRO A 150 -5.86 -13.34 -19.62
C PRO A 150 -7.02 -12.79 -18.79
N LEU A 151 -6.91 -11.52 -18.40
CA LEU A 151 -8.07 -10.79 -17.87
C LEU A 151 -9.21 -10.91 -18.87
N ASN A 152 -10.42 -11.18 -18.40
CA ASN A 152 -11.61 -11.14 -19.25
C ASN A 152 -11.69 -9.77 -19.95
N GLU A 153 -12.30 -9.69 -21.12
CA GLU A 153 -12.40 -8.46 -21.94
C GLU A 153 -12.97 -7.23 -21.20
N GLY A 154 -13.53 -7.42 -19.98
CA GLY A 154 -13.97 -6.35 -19.08
C GLY A 154 -12.96 -5.95 -17.99
N GLY A 155 -11.73 -6.46 -18.00
CA GLY A 155 -10.69 -6.10 -17.01
C GLY A 155 -10.95 -6.62 -15.59
N THR A 156 -11.88 -7.54 -15.40
CA THR A 156 -12.17 -8.17 -14.12
C THR A 156 -11.49 -9.54 -14.03
N TYR A 157 -10.88 -9.84 -12.88
CA TYR A 157 -10.45 -11.20 -12.59
C TYR A 157 -11.69 -12.10 -12.46
N PRO A 158 -11.61 -13.36 -12.93
CA PRO A 158 -12.63 -14.34 -12.58
C PRO A 158 -12.78 -14.38 -11.05
N PRO A 159 -13.99 -14.54 -10.52
CA PRO A 159 -14.18 -14.66 -9.07
C PRO A 159 -13.29 -15.78 -8.54
N TRP A 160 -12.57 -15.52 -7.46
CA TRP A 160 -11.77 -16.53 -6.79
C TRP A 160 -12.64 -17.78 -6.56
N PRO A 161 -12.14 -18.98 -6.83
CA PRO A 161 -12.87 -20.18 -6.51
C PRO A 161 -13.19 -20.17 -5.00
N PRO A 162 -14.40 -20.57 -4.59
CA PRO A 162 -14.77 -20.60 -3.18
C PRO A 162 -13.75 -21.46 -2.43
N LEU A 163 -13.27 -20.95 -1.29
CA LEU A 163 -12.39 -21.70 -0.40
C LEU A 163 -13.07 -23.01 -0.06
N THR A 164 -12.46 -24.13 -0.37
CA THR A 164 -12.91 -25.44 0.09
C THR A 164 -12.92 -25.46 1.61
N LYS A 165 -13.92 -26.10 2.22
CA LYS A 165 -13.97 -26.28 3.67
C LYS A 165 -12.69 -27.01 4.13
N GLY A 166 -11.71 -26.24 4.58
CA GLY A 166 -10.40 -26.76 4.98
C GLY A 166 -9.20 -25.84 4.71
N GLY A 167 -9.38 -24.76 3.95
CA GLY A 167 -8.41 -23.65 3.89
C GLY A 167 -7.06 -23.93 3.22
N THR A 168 -6.93 -24.95 2.39
CA THR A 168 -5.72 -25.20 1.60
C THR A 168 -5.93 -24.74 0.16
N TYR A 169 -5.01 -23.91 -0.34
CA TYR A 169 -4.90 -23.67 -1.78
C TYR A 169 -4.35 -24.92 -2.46
N PRO A 170 -4.84 -25.29 -3.66
CA PRO A 170 -4.17 -26.31 -4.46
C PRO A 170 -2.74 -25.85 -4.80
N PRO A 171 -1.82 -26.81 -4.98
CA PRO A 171 -0.43 -26.52 -5.31
C PRO A 171 -0.27 -25.76 -6.62
#